data_11684820678d0d759c4e6780c3505d66
#
_entry.id   11684820678d0d759c4e6780c3505d66
#
_cell.length_a   1.000
_cell.length_b   1.000
_cell.length_c   1.000
_cell.angle_alpha   90.00
_cell.angle_beta   90.00
_cell.angle_gamma   90.00
#
_symmetry.space_group_name_H-M   'P 1'
#
loop_
_entity.id
_entity.type
_entity.pdbx_description
1 polymer ?
#
loop_
_entity_poly.entity_id
_entity_poly.type
_entity_poly.pdbx_seq_one_letter_code
_entity_poly.pdbx_strand_id
1 'polypeptide(L)'
;DSSLVDGFSVANFLKHNQPEFYKVLTETNVTFKFTDIDTILVDEAKLIELDHNNNFRQIRFSGRLDYVPLLEENNLDLFYKARKYMFKLCNSDDFKIKFRLSKGMIAMFDNLRLLHGRTKFDPNTGFRHLQGCYIDHDVTEGKLRRLLKP
;
A
#
# COMPACT_ATOMS: atom_id res chain seq x y z
N ASP A 1 -7.27 4.61 16.43
CA ASP A 1 -6.21 3.63 16.29
C ASP A 1 -5.53 3.76 14.93
N SER A 2 -4.28 3.35 14.85
CA SER A 2 -3.57 3.11 13.61
C SER A 2 -3.73 1.65 13.19
N SER A 3 -3.62 1.38 11.90
CA SER A 3 -3.65 0.02 11.38
C SER A 3 -2.53 -0.18 10.35
N LEU A 4 -2.01 -1.40 10.31
CA LEU A 4 -1.05 -1.85 9.31
C LEU A 4 -1.53 -3.16 8.70
N VAL A 5 -1.22 -3.34 7.41
CA VAL A 5 -1.47 -4.57 6.66
C VAL A 5 -0.20 -4.92 5.90
N ASP A 6 0.27 -6.16 6.00
CA ASP A 6 1.35 -6.66 5.15
C ASP A 6 0.81 -6.90 3.73
N GLY A 7 1.06 -5.94 2.85
CA GLY A 7 0.62 -6.01 1.46
C GLY A 7 1.20 -7.19 0.69
N PHE A 8 2.42 -7.62 1.01
CA PHE A 8 3.04 -8.80 0.38
C PHE A 8 2.34 -10.09 0.80
N SER A 9 1.91 -10.20 2.06
CA SER A 9 1.10 -11.34 2.52
C SER A 9 -0.26 -11.38 1.82
N VAL A 10 -0.93 -10.24 1.65
CA VAL A 10 -2.18 -10.14 0.87
C VAL A 10 -1.96 -10.55 -0.59
N ALA A 11 -0.91 -10.04 -1.24
CA ALA A 11 -0.58 -10.39 -2.62
C ALA A 11 -0.26 -11.87 -2.78
N ASN A 12 0.47 -12.45 -1.81
CA ASN A 12 0.77 -13.87 -1.81
C ASN A 12 -0.47 -14.74 -1.63
N PHE A 13 -1.40 -14.32 -0.78
CA PHE A 13 -2.70 -14.98 -0.63
C PHE A 13 -3.49 -14.95 -1.94
N LEU A 14 -3.55 -13.80 -2.61
CA LEU A 14 -4.20 -13.65 -3.93
C LEU A 14 -3.56 -14.57 -4.97
N LYS A 15 -2.24 -14.63 -5.03
CA LYS A 15 -1.48 -15.48 -5.97
C LYS A 15 -1.90 -16.95 -5.88
N HIS A 16 -2.14 -17.46 -4.68
CA HIS A 16 -2.46 -18.88 -4.46
C HIS A 16 -3.95 -19.17 -4.50
N ASN A 17 -4.81 -18.25 -4.06
CA ASN A 17 -6.23 -18.51 -3.87
C ASN A 17 -7.13 -17.87 -4.93
N GLN A 18 -6.64 -16.84 -5.63
CA GLN A 18 -7.38 -16.09 -6.66
C GLN A 18 -6.43 -15.67 -7.79
N PRO A 19 -5.87 -16.63 -8.57
CA PRO A 19 -4.82 -16.34 -9.54
C PRO A 19 -5.24 -15.37 -10.65
N GLU A 20 -6.51 -15.38 -11.07
CA GLU A 20 -7.03 -14.42 -12.05
C GLU A 20 -7.04 -12.99 -11.48
N PHE A 21 -7.43 -12.80 -10.23
CA PHE A 21 -7.37 -11.52 -9.56
C PHE A 21 -5.94 -11.05 -9.37
N TYR A 22 -5.06 -11.95 -8.95
CA TYR A 22 -3.63 -11.66 -8.84
C TYR A 22 -3.06 -11.17 -10.17
N LYS A 23 -3.35 -11.90 -11.27
CA LYS A 23 -2.87 -11.58 -12.60
C LYS A 23 -3.31 -10.17 -13.03
N VAL A 24 -4.60 -9.85 -12.94
CA VAL A 24 -5.09 -8.53 -13.37
C VAL A 24 -4.50 -7.39 -12.53
N LEU A 25 -4.23 -7.61 -11.24
CA LEU A 25 -3.63 -6.60 -10.36
C LEU A 25 -2.12 -6.42 -10.56
N THR A 26 -1.43 -7.43 -11.13
CA THR A 26 0.00 -7.37 -11.49
C THR A 26 0.26 -6.90 -12.92
N GLU A 27 -0.75 -6.93 -13.79
CA GLU A 27 -0.59 -6.59 -15.22
C GLU A 27 -1.21 -5.22 -15.58
N THR A 28 -2.24 -4.79 -14.87
CA THR A 28 -2.97 -3.56 -15.19
C THR A 28 -2.27 -2.33 -14.61
N ASN A 29 -1.92 -1.37 -15.49
CA ASN A 29 -1.44 -0.07 -15.06
C ASN A 29 -2.61 0.79 -14.57
N VAL A 30 -2.39 1.45 -13.46
CA VAL A 30 -3.33 2.36 -12.80
C VAL A 30 -2.66 3.71 -12.65
N THR A 31 -3.36 4.77 -12.97
CA THR A 31 -2.88 6.13 -12.75
C THR A 31 -3.10 6.50 -11.28
N PHE A 32 -2.02 6.85 -10.59
CA PHE A 32 -2.07 7.44 -9.25
C PHE A 32 -1.86 8.94 -9.38
N LYS A 33 -2.80 9.72 -8.87
CA LYS A 33 -2.72 11.18 -8.92
C LYS A 33 -2.94 11.78 -7.53
N PHE A 34 -1.98 12.58 -7.12
CA PHE A 34 -2.07 13.44 -5.94
C PHE A 34 -2.12 14.89 -6.40
N THR A 35 -3.05 15.66 -5.86
CA THR A 35 -3.18 17.10 -6.14
C THR A 35 -3.31 17.85 -4.83
N ASP A 36 -2.46 18.87 -4.66
CA ASP A 36 -2.49 19.83 -3.57
C ASP A 36 -2.46 21.24 -4.16
N ILE A 37 -2.43 22.27 -3.31
CA ILE A 37 -2.46 23.68 -3.72
C ILE A 37 -1.33 24.02 -4.70
N ASP A 38 -0.12 23.50 -4.42
CA ASP A 38 1.10 23.85 -5.17
C ASP A 38 1.68 22.65 -5.96
N THR A 39 1.05 21.48 -5.91
CA THR A 39 1.67 20.27 -6.45
C THR A 39 0.66 19.34 -7.11
N ILE A 40 1.01 18.86 -8.30
CA ILE A 40 0.31 17.76 -8.98
C ILE A 40 1.35 16.69 -9.27
N LEU A 41 1.18 15.53 -8.63
CA LEU A 41 2.00 14.34 -8.89
C LEU A 41 1.14 13.30 -9.60
N VAL A 42 1.66 12.77 -10.69
CA VAL A 42 1.02 11.71 -11.46
C VAL A 42 2.05 10.62 -11.71
N ASP A 43 1.66 9.38 -11.45
CA ASP A 43 2.48 8.20 -11.71
C ASP A 43 1.61 7.07 -12.22
N GLU A 44 2.15 6.23 -13.09
CA GLU A 44 1.48 5.02 -13.57
C GLU A 44 2.19 3.79 -13.01
N ALA A 45 1.46 2.97 -12.29
CA ALA A 45 2.00 1.78 -11.67
C ALA A 45 0.92 0.70 -11.52
N LYS A 46 1.34 -0.49 -11.19
CA LYS A 46 0.46 -1.61 -10.87
C LYS A 46 0.11 -1.62 -9.39
N LEU A 47 -1.04 -2.20 -9.03
CA LEU A 47 -1.39 -2.34 -7.61
C LEU A 47 -0.44 -3.32 -6.90
N ILE A 48 -0.02 -4.37 -7.61
CA ILE A 48 0.99 -5.33 -7.15
C ILE A 48 2.16 -5.23 -8.13
N GLU A 49 3.25 -4.64 -7.72
CA GLU A 49 4.45 -4.46 -8.53
C GLU A 49 5.46 -5.56 -8.22
N LEU A 50 6.00 -6.17 -9.27
CA LEU A 50 7.00 -7.23 -9.19
C LEU A 50 8.33 -6.72 -9.73
N ASP A 51 9.43 -7.26 -9.24
CA ASP A 51 10.75 -7.09 -9.82
C ASP A 51 10.97 -8.02 -11.03
N HIS A 52 12.14 -7.91 -11.67
CA HIS A 52 12.51 -8.74 -12.81
C HIS A 52 12.62 -10.25 -12.50
N ASN A 53 12.69 -10.63 -11.22
CA ASN A 53 12.70 -12.01 -10.75
C ASN A 53 11.32 -12.50 -10.29
N ASN A 54 10.25 -11.71 -10.52
CA ASN A 54 8.91 -11.95 -10.05
C ASN A 54 8.75 -11.97 -8.50
N ASN A 55 9.66 -11.32 -7.77
CA ASN A 55 9.45 -11.05 -6.36
C ASN A 55 8.61 -9.79 -6.15
N PHE A 56 7.89 -9.71 -5.05
CA PHE A 56 7.14 -8.52 -4.69
C PHE A 56 8.08 -7.33 -4.45
N ARG A 57 7.86 -6.27 -5.19
CA ARG A 57 8.61 -5.01 -5.08
C ARG A 57 7.84 -3.96 -4.30
N GLN A 58 6.57 -3.78 -4.64
CA GLN A 58 5.73 -2.78 -4.01
C GLN A 58 4.25 -3.16 -4.08
N ILE A 59 3.48 -2.77 -3.07
CA ILE A 59 2.02 -2.77 -3.11
C ILE A 59 1.53 -1.34 -3.04
N ARG A 60 0.74 -0.94 -4.03
CA ARG A 60 0.09 0.37 -4.09
C ARG A 60 -1.42 0.18 -4.01
N PHE A 61 -2.02 0.64 -2.94
CA PHE A 61 -3.46 0.55 -2.77
C PHE A 61 -3.99 1.79 -2.06
N SER A 62 -4.76 2.60 -2.75
CA SER A 62 -5.35 3.81 -2.20
C SER A 62 -6.78 3.97 -2.70
N GLY A 63 -7.72 4.27 -1.80
CA GLY A 63 -9.08 4.60 -2.18
C GLY A 63 -9.29 6.06 -2.61
N ARG A 64 -8.21 6.84 -2.70
CA ARG A 64 -8.30 8.29 -2.98
C ARG A 64 -7.44 8.73 -4.15
N LEU A 65 -6.36 8.02 -4.45
CA LEU A 65 -5.33 8.45 -5.38
C LEU A 65 -5.32 7.65 -6.67
N ASP A 66 -5.93 6.46 -6.68
CA ASP A 66 -5.97 5.57 -7.82
C ASP A 66 -7.18 5.87 -8.72
N TYR A 67 -6.90 6.06 -10.01
CA TYR A 67 -7.90 6.25 -11.04
C TYR A 67 -8.09 4.96 -11.82
N VAL A 68 -9.33 4.68 -12.15
CA VAL A 68 -9.67 3.47 -12.92
C VAL A 68 -9.04 3.55 -14.31
N PRO A 69 -8.31 2.52 -14.73
CA PRO A 69 -7.74 2.48 -16.07
C PRO A 69 -8.83 2.34 -17.13
N LEU A 70 -8.55 2.84 -18.32
CA LEU A 70 -9.40 2.61 -19.51
C LEU A 70 -9.14 1.19 -20.00
N LEU A 71 -10.05 0.27 -19.72
CA LEU A 71 -9.99 -1.13 -20.10
C LEU A 71 -11.24 -1.51 -20.90
N GLU A 72 -11.14 -2.58 -21.70
CA GLU A 72 -12.31 -3.23 -22.26
C GLU A 72 -13.24 -3.75 -21.15
N GLU A 73 -14.55 -3.83 -21.42
CA GLU A 73 -15.60 -4.09 -20.44
C GLU A 73 -15.33 -5.34 -19.57
N ASN A 74 -14.96 -6.46 -20.18
CA ASN A 74 -14.67 -7.71 -19.45
C ASN A 74 -13.45 -7.57 -18.50
N ASN A 75 -12.40 -6.88 -18.95
CA ASN A 75 -11.20 -6.65 -18.17
C ASN A 75 -11.46 -5.64 -17.05
N LEU A 76 -12.30 -4.64 -17.30
CA LEU A 76 -12.72 -3.65 -16.31
C LEU A 76 -13.51 -4.31 -15.17
N ASP A 77 -14.46 -5.18 -15.50
CA ASP A 77 -15.25 -5.91 -14.50
C ASP A 77 -14.34 -6.82 -13.63
N LEU A 78 -13.44 -7.56 -14.25
CA LEU A 78 -12.45 -8.38 -13.54
C LEU A 78 -11.56 -7.53 -12.62
N PHE A 79 -11.06 -6.39 -13.12
CA PHE A 79 -10.24 -5.48 -12.34
C PHE A 79 -10.98 -4.96 -11.09
N TYR A 80 -12.25 -4.54 -11.24
CA TYR A 80 -13.05 -4.08 -10.11
C TYR A 80 -13.33 -5.18 -9.08
N LYS A 81 -13.62 -6.38 -9.54
CA LYS A 81 -13.81 -7.55 -8.66
C LYS A 81 -12.53 -7.85 -7.87
N ALA A 82 -11.40 -7.87 -8.55
CA ALA A 82 -10.09 -8.12 -7.93
C ALA A 82 -9.73 -7.03 -6.91
N ARG A 83 -9.90 -5.75 -7.29
CA ARG A 83 -9.66 -4.61 -6.41
C ARG A 83 -10.57 -4.63 -5.17
N LYS A 84 -11.85 -4.92 -5.34
CA LYS A 84 -12.81 -5.06 -4.23
C LYS A 84 -12.43 -6.22 -3.31
N TYR A 85 -11.99 -7.34 -3.88
CA TYR A 85 -11.55 -8.49 -3.10
C TYR A 85 -10.27 -8.19 -2.31
N MET A 86 -9.28 -7.56 -2.94
CA MET A 86 -8.07 -7.08 -2.25
C MET A 86 -8.41 -6.11 -1.10
N PHE A 87 -9.33 -5.17 -1.32
CA PHE A 87 -9.83 -4.28 -0.26
C PHE A 87 -10.43 -5.05 0.92
N LYS A 88 -11.22 -6.11 0.64
CA LYS A 88 -11.80 -6.97 1.68
C LYS A 88 -10.70 -7.66 2.49
N LEU A 89 -9.68 -8.21 1.86
CA LEU A 89 -8.55 -8.84 2.54
C LEU A 89 -7.79 -7.83 3.41
N CYS A 90 -7.46 -6.66 2.86
CA CYS A 90 -6.78 -5.60 3.62
C CYS A 90 -7.58 -5.10 4.84
N ASN A 91 -8.88 -5.36 4.88
CA ASN A 91 -9.74 -4.98 5.99
C ASN A 91 -10.13 -6.14 6.91
N SER A 92 -9.72 -7.37 6.58
CA SER A 92 -9.96 -8.53 7.45
C SER A 92 -8.99 -8.54 8.64
N ASP A 93 -9.40 -9.19 9.71
CA ASP A 93 -8.55 -9.34 10.89
C ASP A 93 -7.42 -10.37 10.66
N ASP A 94 -7.49 -11.17 9.59
CA ASP A 94 -6.42 -12.11 9.21
C ASP A 94 -5.16 -11.40 8.71
N PHE A 95 -5.29 -10.19 8.13
CA PHE A 95 -4.19 -9.45 7.52
C PHE A 95 -3.91 -8.10 8.20
N LYS A 96 -4.83 -7.61 9.01
CA LYS A 96 -4.77 -6.27 9.58
C LYS A 96 -4.49 -6.30 11.08
N ILE A 97 -3.44 -5.63 11.49
CA ILE A 97 -3.18 -5.31 12.89
C ILE A 97 -3.66 -3.90 13.21
N LYS A 98 -4.15 -3.71 14.42
CA LYS A 98 -4.57 -2.41 14.96
C LYS A 98 -3.79 -2.12 16.23
N PHE A 99 -3.33 -0.90 16.38
CA PHE A 99 -2.61 -0.46 17.57
C PHE A 99 -2.82 1.02 17.82
N ARG A 100 -2.56 1.43 19.04
CA ARG A 100 -2.67 2.82 19.44
C ARG A 100 -1.27 3.36 19.76
N LEU A 101 -0.89 4.43 19.06
CA LEU A 101 0.33 5.18 19.37
C LEU A 101 0.09 6.03 20.63
N SER A 102 0.98 5.89 21.59
CA SER A 102 1.04 6.69 22.81
C SER A 102 2.17 7.72 22.72
N LYS A 103 2.17 8.69 23.63
CA LYS A 103 3.23 9.71 23.72
C LYS A 103 4.61 9.05 23.81
N GLY A 104 5.53 9.49 22.96
CA GLY A 104 6.90 8.97 22.89
C GLY A 104 7.09 7.70 22.06
N MET A 105 6.04 7.11 21.51
CA MET A 105 6.15 5.98 20.60
C MET A 105 6.51 6.43 19.19
N ILE A 106 7.34 5.64 18.53
CA ILE A 106 7.70 5.78 17.12
C ILE A 106 7.24 4.51 16.39
N ALA A 107 6.53 4.67 15.26
CA ALA A 107 6.26 3.59 14.33
C ALA A 107 7.11 3.82 13.07
N MET A 108 7.91 2.83 12.71
CA MET A 108 8.71 2.84 11.48
C MET A 108 8.37 1.57 10.69
N PHE A 109 8.15 1.72 9.39
CA PHE A 109 7.79 0.60 8.53
C PHE A 109 8.19 0.86 7.08
N ASP A 110 8.38 -0.22 6.33
CA ASP A 110 8.61 -0.19 4.90
C ASP A 110 7.31 0.16 4.16
N ASN A 111 7.26 1.37 3.61
CA ASN A 111 6.09 1.90 2.91
C ASN A 111 5.87 1.29 1.51
N LEU A 112 6.84 0.55 0.97
CA LEU A 112 6.68 -0.22 -0.27
C LEU A 112 5.90 -1.52 0.00
N ARG A 113 6.03 -2.08 1.20
CA ARG A 113 5.44 -3.34 1.61
C ARG A 113 4.15 -3.16 2.42
N LEU A 114 4.15 -2.24 3.40
CA LEU A 114 3.05 -2.12 4.35
C LEU A 114 2.03 -1.07 3.93
N LEU A 115 0.79 -1.49 3.85
CA LEU A 115 -0.34 -0.59 3.75
C LEU A 115 -0.70 -0.09 5.16
N HIS A 116 -1.02 1.19 5.27
CA HIS A 116 -1.34 1.80 6.54
C HIS A 116 -2.62 2.62 6.49
N GLY A 117 -3.27 2.70 7.62
CA GLY A 117 -4.51 3.43 7.75
C GLY A 117 -4.76 3.89 9.20
N ARG A 118 -5.86 4.55 9.36
CA ARG A 118 -6.33 4.99 10.69
C ARG A 118 -7.84 4.88 10.80
N THR A 119 -8.31 4.63 12.01
CA THR A 119 -9.71 4.75 12.35
C THR A 119 -10.13 6.23 12.46
N LYS A 120 -11.42 6.48 12.40
CA LYS A 120 -11.99 7.80 12.61
C LYS A 120 -11.52 8.35 13.98
N PHE A 121 -11.17 9.62 14.01
CA PHE A 121 -10.81 10.36 15.21
C PHE A 121 -11.90 11.38 15.50
N ASP A 122 -12.33 11.45 16.76
CA ASP A 122 -13.24 12.49 17.24
C ASP A 122 -12.38 13.60 17.87
N PRO A 123 -12.36 14.82 17.29
CA PRO A 123 -11.57 15.93 17.79
C PRO A 123 -12.03 16.41 19.18
N ASN A 124 -13.24 16.08 19.59
CA ASN A 124 -13.76 16.46 20.92
C ASN A 124 -13.25 15.58 22.06
N THR A 125 -12.61 14.43 21.74
CA THR A 125 -12.13 13.45 22.73
C THR A 125 -10.68 13.64 23.15
N GLY A 126 -10.01 14.69 22.67
CA GLY A 126 -8.64 15.03 23.08
C GLY A 126 -7.78 15.57 21.95
N PHE A 127 -6.53 15.85 22.30
CA PHE A 127 -5.53 16.37 21.38
C PHE A 127 -4.69 15.24 20.77
N ARG A 128 -4.47 15.31 19.45
CA ARG A 128 -3.60 14.38 18.74
C ARG A 128 -2.56 15.15 17.93
N HIS A 129 -1.30 14.94 18.25
CA HIS A 129 -0.17 15.43 17.48
C HIS A 129 0.66 14.23 16.98
N LEU A 130 0.85 14.14 15.68
CA LEU A 130 1.67 13.12 15.03
C LEU A 130 2.60 13.80 14.03
N GLN A 131 3.89 13.57 14.16
CA GLN A 131 4.89 13.96 13.17
C GLN A 131 5.30 12.73 12.37
N GLY A 132 5.51 12.90 11.07
CA GLY A 132 5.98 11.84 10.19
C GLY A 132 7.00 12.38 9.21
N CYS A 133 7.89 11.50 8.77
CA CYS A 133 8.82 11.76 7.68
C CYS A 133 8.92 10.52 6.81
N TYR A 134 9.34 10.72 5.58
CA TYR A 134 9.70 9.65 4.66
C TYR A 134 11.21 9.67 4.45
N ILE A 135 11.81 8.50 4.42
CA ILE A 135 13.22 8.30 4.09
C ILE A 135 13.24 7.45 2.82
N ASP A 136 13.98 7.90 1.82
CA ASP A 136 14.11 7.16 0.57
C ASP A 136 14.72 5.78 0.82
N HIS A 137 14.18 4.78 0.14
CA HIS A 137 14.53 3.38 0.37
C HIS A 137 16.01 3.10 0.08
N ASP A 138 16.57 3.70 -0.98
CA ASP A 138 17.98 3.57 -1.37
C ASP A 138 18.93 4.18 -0.33
N VAL A 139 18.57 5.25 0.35
CA VAL A 139 19.33 5.83 1.45
C VAL A 139 19.46 4.84 2.61
N THR A 140 18.35 4.21 2.97
CA THR A 140 18.31 3.20 4.05
C THR A 140 19.15 1.98 3.69
N GLU A 141 18.96 1.44 2.48
CA GLU A 141 19.74 0.32 1.96
C GLU A 141 21.23 0.65 1.84
N GLY A 142 21.57 1.81 1.32
CA GLY A 142 22.94 2.27 1.21
C GLY A 142 23.66 2.32 2.56
N LYS A 143 22.95 2.80 3.60
CA LYS A 143 23.47 2.81 4.98
C LYS A 143 23.67 1.39 5.52
N LEU A 144 22.69 0.50 5.30
CA LEU A 144 22.78 -0.89 5.72
C LEU A 144 23.98 -1.59 5.05
N ARG A 145 24.12 -1.46 3.74
CA ARG A 145 25.25 -2.05 2.99
C ARG A 145 26.60 -1.55 3.49
N ARG A 146 26.69 -0.27 3.87
CA ARG A 146 27.93 0.29 4.45
C ARG A 146 28.23 -0.30 5.82
N LEU A 147 27.22 -0.54 6.66
CA LEU A 147 27.43 -1.12 7.99
C LEU A 147 27.75 -2.61 7.94
N LEU A 148 27.33 -3.32 6.89
CA LEU A 148 27.62 -4.75 6.69
C LEU A 148 28.94 -5.02 5.95
N LYS A 149 29.63 -3.99 5.47
CA LYS A 149 30.99 -4.17 4.91
C LYS A 149 31.95 -4.49 6.06
N PRO A 150 32.75 -5.58 5.92
CA PRO A 150 33.80 -5.91 6.88
C PRO A 150 34.85 -4.82 6.93
#